data_ecff5bc2352139ccfc95c2b4ae6a67a0
#
_entry.id   ecff5bc2352139ccfc95c2b4ae6a67a0
#
_cell.length_a   1.000
_cell.length_b   1.000
_cell.length_c   1.000
_cell.angle_alpha   90.00
_cell.angle_beta   90.00
_cell.angle_gamma   90.00
#
_symmetry.space_group_name_H-M   'P 1'
#
loop_
_entity.id
_entity.type
_entity.pdbx_description
1 polymer ?
#
loop_
_entity_poly.entity_id
_entity_poly.type
_entity_poly.pdbx_seq_one_letter_code
_entity_poly.pdbx_strand_id
1 'polypeptide(L)'
;MSESKQGFPYFKQVAIGAVSGLALLAVIVAGFGLSGGSTAPTATSTQAGPSAAPSVAPSASASSLRTCSVAQQAADPLLGSLQAVVMNPATDELLFDRGATTPAATASALKVLTAAAALTTLGPNYRVDTRVYSDPANPGTIYLVGGGDPTLSRTAPGTQSVYKDAPKLSTLASTVNSRLAGTAIKQIVVDASLFPGPTWEPTWERSEQTQGYMSEVSALQVDGDRDNPNQETSKRSTTPAKRAGAWFKKALGGLASTATVVEGKTPTTATEIAKVQSAPISNWITHMLQVSDNTQAEALARLVSLDQGYDGSFSSIDAAIKKALTVTGVDSTGLVLKDGSGLSAQNAVPPVYFAELFKVIMTGAHDFSWIMQGLPVAGESGSLAQRFKGDFVDANGKIAAKTGWIKRGYTLAGIITAKDGTKLTFAIYALGNVTDSAKKAIDALATGFYRCGNQLSNQ
;
A
#
# COMPACT_ATOMS: atom_id res chain seq x y z
N MET A 1 -43.31 -5.33 24.63
CA MET A 1 -43.06 -3.92 24.98
C MET A 1 -41.65 -3.65 24.53
N SER A 2 -41.54 -3.14 23.54
CA SER A 2 -41.56 -1.94 22.67
C SER A 2 -40.17 -1.80 22.01
N GLU A 3 -40.16 -2.02 20.72
CA GLU A 3 -39.01 -1.79 19.81
C GLU A 3 -38.72 -0.29 19.70
N SER A 4 -37.46 0.05 19.54
CA SER A 4 -37.12 1.31 18.83
C SER A 4 -36.04 1.04 17.80
N LYS A 5 -36.45 1.02 16.54
CA LYS A 5 -35.61 1.12 15.34
C LYS A 5 -35.11 2.55 15.22
N GLN A 6 -33.82 2.75 15.10
CA GLN A 6 -33.25 3.99 14.55
C GLN A 6 -32.53 3.69 13.26
N GLY A 7 -33.08 4.20 12.15
CA GLY A 7 -32.54 4.14 10.81
C GLY A 7 -31.48 5.22 10.57
N PHE A 8 -30.47 4.89 9.80
CA PHE A 8 -29.43 5.82 9.32
C PHE A 8 -29.92 6.59 8.08
N PRO A 9 -29.58 7.87 7.92
CA PRO A 9 -30.02 8.67 6.77
C PRO A 9 -29.18 8.44 5.51
N TYR A 10 -29.88 8.40 4.38
CA TYR A 10 -29.34 8.34 3.01
C TYR A 10 -28.54 9.59 2.66
N PHE A 11 -27.34 9.42 2.13
CA PHE A 11 -26.61 10.49 1.44
C PHE A 11 -27.09 10.62 -0.01
N LYS A 12 -27.53 11.83 -0.38
CA LYS A 12 -27.88 12.21 -1.74
C LYS A 12 -26.62 12.38 -2.58
N GLN A 13 -26.60 11.71 -3.73
CA GLN A 13 -25.62 11.94 -4.79
C GLN A 13 -25.89 13.29 -5.47
N VAL A 14 -24.86 14.14 -5.55
CA VAL A 14 -24.83 15.33 -6.40
C VAL A 14 -24.05 14.99 -7.67
N ALA A 15 -24.74 14.97 -8.80
CA ALA A 15 -24.14 14.87 -10.12
C ALA A 15 -23.60 16.25 -10.53
N ILE A 16 -22.33 16.34 -10.89
CA ILE A 16 -21.76 17.53 -11.53
C ILE A 16 -21.40 17.15 -12.97
N GLY A 17 -22.06 17.84 -13.91
CA GLY A 17 -21.94 17.65 -15.33
C GLY A 17 -20.62 18.17 -15.90
N ALA A 18 -20.15 17.49 -16.92
CA ALA A 18 -18.99 17.87 -17.73
C ALA A 18 -19.34 19.03 -18.66
N VAL A 19 -18.46 20.04 -18.73
CA VAL A 19 -18.43 21.04 -19.80
C VAL A 19 -17.12 20.92 -20.52
N SER A 20 -17.19 20.52 -21.79
CA SER A 20 -16.09 20.44 -22.74
C SER A 20 -15.76 21.84 -23.29
N GLY A 21 -14.50 22.23 -23.25
CA GLY A 21 -14.00 23.42 -23.92
C GLY A 21 -12.76 23.09 -24.76
N LEU A 22 -12.94 22.97 -26.08
CA LEU A 22 -11.87 22.92 -27.08
C LEU A 22 -11.35 24.35 -27.30
N ALA A 23 -10.03 24.53 -27.33
CA ALA A 23 -9.39 25.67 -27.97
C ALA A 23 -8.17 25.23 -28.77
N LEU A 24 -8.18 25.62 -30.03
CA LEU A 24 -7.25 25.27 -31.09
C LEU A 24 -5.86 25.90 -30.94
N LEU A 25 -4.85 25.15 -31.41
CA LEU A 25 -3.49 25.61 -31.73
C LEU A 25 -3.45 26.47 -32.99
N ALA A 26 -2.55 27.43 -32.99
CA ALA A 26 -1.98 28.02 -34.23
C ALA A 26 -0.45 27.93 -34.19
N VAL A 27 0.09 27.22 -35.15
CA VAL A 27 1.54 27.11 -35.46
C VAL A 27 1.92 28.22 -36.39
N ILE A 28 3.03 28.92 -36.14
CA ILE A 28 3.73 29.74 -37.15
C ILE A 28 5.20 29.31 -37.18
N VAL A 29 5.59 28.82 -38.35
CA VAL A 29 6.97 28.53 -38.79
C VAL A 29 7.38 29.60 -39.82
N ALA A 30 8.54 30.22 -39.63
CA ALA A 30 9.41 30.78 -40.69
C ALA A 30 10.70 31.26 -40.00
N GLY A 31 11.93 31.05 -40.45
CA GLY A 31 12.48 30.69 -41.72
C GLY A 31 13.83 31.38 -41.85
N PHE A 32 14.85 30.61 -42.06
CA PHE A 32 16.18 30.88 -42.70
C PHE A 32 16.78 32.28 -42.82
N GLY A 33 18.12 32.37 -42.58
CA GLY A 33 19.02 33.39 -43.08
C GLY A 33 20.49 33.16 -42.71
N LEU A 34 21.25 32.54 -43.63
CA LEU A 34 22.71 32.38 -43.60
C LEU A 34 23.41 33.61 -44.18
N SER A 35 24.61 33.97 -43.70
CA SER A 35 25.83 34.41 -44.37
C SER A 35 26.65 35.26 -43.37
N GLY A 36 27.90 35.06 -43.06
CA GLY A 36 29.08 34.85 -43.88
C GLY A 36 29.95 36.10 -43.90
N GLY A 37 31.20 36.08 -43.37
CA GLY A 37 32.19 37.12 -43.70
C GLY A 37 33.15 37.51 -42.57
N SER A 38 34.36 37.10 -42.72
CA SER A 38 35.66 37.34 -42.10
C SER A 38 36.12 38.79 -42.00
N THR A 39 36.87 39.16 -41.00
CA THR A 39 38.26 39.69 -40.97
C THR A 39 38.55 40.58 -39.77
N ALA A 40 39.64 40.30 -39.05
CA ALA A 40 40.34 41.20 -38.12
C ALA A 40 41.25 42.18 -38.95
N PRO A 41 41.94 43.20 -38.36
CA PRO A 41 42.60 43.26 -37.04
C PRO A 41 42.65 44.66 -36.36
N THR A 42 43.07 44.61 -35.06
CA THR A 42 43.96 45.51 -34.30
C THR A 42 43.64 47.02 -34.15
N ALA A 43 43.43 47.43 -32.87
CA ALA A 43 44.22 48.52 -32.26
C ALA A 43 43.90 48.67 -30.75
N THR A 44 44.96 48.80 -30.00
CA THR A 44 45.06 49.03 -28.54
C THR A 44 44.55 50.42 -28.14
N SER A 45 43.73 50.52 -27.08
CA SER A 45 43.71 51.71 -26.25
C SER A 45 43.30 51.35 -24.80
N THR A 46 44.22 51.62 -23.91
CA THR A 46 44.09 51.57 -22.47
C THR A 46 43.13 52.66 -22.00
N GLN A 47 42.03 52.26 -21.33
CA GLN A 47 41.28 53.19 -20.51
C GLN A 47 40.77 52.51 -19.22
N ALA A 48 41.11 53.15 -18.09
CA ALA A 48 40.78 52.66 -16.77
C ALA A 48 39.28 52.51 -16.55
N GLY A 49 38.86 51.33 -16.16
CA GLY A 49 37.47 51.04 -15.81
C GLY A 49 37.15 51.51 -14.39
N PRO A 50 35.90 51.88 -14.12
CA PRO A 50 35.44 52.22 -12.78
C PRO A 50 35.35 50.97 -11.87
N SER A 51 35.74 51.19 -10.64
CA SER A 51 35.73 50.29 -9.48
C SER A 51 34.42 49.47 -9.42
N ALA A 52 34.53 48.15 -9.44
CA ALA A 52 33.40 47.27 -9.19
C ALA A 52 32.89 47.46 -7.75
N ALA A 53 31.61 47.77 -7.62
CA ALA A 53 30.91 47.74 -6.34
C ALA A 53 30.99 46.34 -5.75
N PRO A 54 31.09 46.19 -4.42
CA PRO A 54 31.11 44.86 -3.80
C PRO A 54 29.79 44.14 -4.11
N SER A 55 29.90 42.99 -4.74
CA SER A 55 28.79 42.03 -4.85
C SER A 55 28.33 41.67 -3.46
N VAL A 56 27.13 42.09 -3.09
CA VAL A 56 26.46 41.64 -1.85
C VAL A 56 26.17 40.15 -2.05
N ALA A 57 26.92 39.30 -1.39
CA ALA A 57 26.62 37.89 -1.27
C ALA A 57 25.17 37.76 -0.76
N PRO A 58 24.37 36.79 -1.27
CA PRO A 58 23.03 36.59 -0.76
C PRO A 58 23.14 36.34 0.74
N SER A 59 22.51 37.22 1.53
CA SER A 59 22.43 37.09 2.97
C SER A 59 21.80 35.75 3.27
N ALA A 60 22.53 34.84 3.91
CA ALA A 60 21.94 33.60 4.41
C ALA A 60 20.77 34.04 5.30
N SER A 61 19.55 33.68 4.88
CA SER A 61 18.35 33.91 5.69
C SER A 61 18.62 33.34 7.07
N ALA A 62 18.64 34.17 8.09
CA ALA A 62 18.76 33.73 9.47
C ALA A 62 17.65 32.70 9.71
N SER A 63 18.03 31.45 9.98
CA SER A 63 17.06 30.42 10.35
C SER A 63 16.27 30.95 11.54
N SER A 64 14.96 31.13 11.35
CA SER A 64 14.08 31.63 12.40
C SER A 64 14.19 30.72 13.62
N LEU A 65 14.42 31.31 14.79
CA LEU A 65 14.52 30.55 16.04
C LEU A 65 13.21 29.80 16.25
N ARG A 66 13.22 28.45 16.15
CA ARG A 66 12.06 27.59 16.36
C ARG A 66 11.85 27.40 17.85
N THR A 67 10.69 27.73 18.35
CA THR A 67 10.41 27.83 19.80
C THR A 67 9.37 26.82 20.29
N CYS A 68 8.69 26.09 19.38
CA CYS A 68 7.66 25.11 19.75
C CYS A 68 8.31 23.75 20.00
N SER A 69 8.33 23.31 21.25
CA SER A 69 8.94 22.04 21.66
C SER A 69 7.89 20.97 21.95
N VAL A 70 8.21 19.74 21.56
CA VAL A 70 7.47 18.51 21.90
C VAL A 70 8.28 17.60 22.84
N ALA A 71 9.30 18.15 23.50
CA ALA A 71 10.20 17.39 24.36
C ALA A 71 9.46 16.59 25.44
N GLN A 72 8.42 17.16 26.04
CA GLN A 72 7.60 16.46 27.04
C GLN A 72 6.89 15.25 26.44
N GLN A 73 6.27 15.38 25.27
CA GLN A 73 5.59 14.28 24.59
C GLN A 73 6.59 13.21 24.13
N ALA A 74 7.75 13.64 23.63
CA ALA A 74 8.80 12.72 23.17
C ALA A 74 9.50 11.99 24.33
N ALA A 75 9.44 12.52 25.55
CA ALA A 75 9.96 11.89 26.76
C ALA A 75 8.94 10.95 27.45
N ASP A 76 7.72 10.76 26.89
CA ASP A 76 6.72 9.88 27.50
C ASP A 76 7.24 8.43 27.52
N PRO A 77 7.36 7.80 28.71
CA PRO A 77 7.88 6.43 28.85
C PRO A 77 7.05 5.39 28.13
N LEU A 78 5.79 5.68 27.82
CA LEU A 78 4.92 4.79 27.02
C LEU A 78 5.40 4.62 25.59
N LEU A 79 6.25 5.49 25.08
CA LEU A 79 6.87 5.37 23.76
C LEU A 79 8.03 4.36 23.75
N GLY A 80 8.48 3.89 24.90
CA GLY A 80 9.61 2.96 25.01
C GLY A 80 10.88 3.52 24.36
N SER A 81 11.45 2.79 23.41
CA SER A 81 12.55 3.27 22.58
C SER A 81 11.97 4.06 21.39
N LEU A 82 11.89 5.38 21.54
CA LEU A 82 11.34 6.25 20.49
C LEU A 82 12.33 6.45 19.35
N GLN A 83 11.88 6.19 18.11
CA GLN A 83 12.47 6.76 16.91
C GLN A 83 11.41 7.61 16.21
N ALA A 84 11.75 8.81 15.79
CA ALA A 84 10.80 9.67 15.10
C ALA A 84 11.50 10.73 14.25
N VAL A 85 10.81 11.12 13.18
CA VAL A 85 11.22 12.20 12.28
C VAL A 85 10.02 13.05 11.91
N VAL A 86 10.25 14.34 11.76
CA VAL A 86 9.35 15.27 11.09
C VAL A 86 10.16 16.09 10.10
N MET A 87 9.69 16.16 8.88
CA MET A 87 10.30 16.92 7.79
C MET A 87 9.30 17.94 7.24
N ASN A 88 9.79 19.11 6.91
CA ASN A 88 9.06 20.05 6.06
C ASN A 88 9.36 19.70 4.58
N PRO A 89 8.45 19.11 3.83
CA PRO A 89 8.71 18.65 2.46
C PRO A 89 8.92 19.78 1.45
N ALA A 90 8.61 21.04 1.80
CA ALA A 90 8.84 22.18 0.93
C ALA A 90 10.29 22.71 1.03
N THR A 91 10.99 22.45 2.15
CA THR A 91 12.35 22.93 2.39
C THR A 91 13.37 21.82 2.59
N ASP A 92 12.91 20.56 2.67
CA ASP A 92 13.69 19.35 3.02
C ASP A 92 14.33 19.41 4.41
N GLU A 93 13.89 20.33 5.25
CA GLU A 93 14.43 20.51 6.59
C GLU A 93 13.82 19.49 7.56
N LEU A 94 14.67 18.80 8.31
CA LEU A 94 14.27 17.97 9.44
C LEU A 94 13.97 18.88 10.64
N LEU A 95 12.70 18.98 11.01
CA LEU A 95 12.23 19.79 12.14
C LEU A 95 12.34 19.03 13.47
N PHE A 96 12.32 17.70 13.42
CA PHE A 96 12.45 16.84 14.58
C PHE A 96 13.19 15.57 14.19
N ASP A 97 14.17 15.15 14.99
CA ASP A 97 14.98 13.95 14.79
C ASP A 97 15.23 13.23 16.13
N ARG A 98 14.80 11.99 16.19
CA ARG A 98 15.12 11.01 17.23
C ARG A 98 15.46 9.70 16.55
N GLY A 99 16.71 9.57 16.08
CA GLY A 99 17.19 8.38 15.38
C GLY A 99 16.54 8.20 14.00
N ALA A 100 16.32 9.31 13.28
CA ALA A 100 15.66 9.32 11.97
C ALA A 100 16.31 8.37 10.93
N THR A 101 17.61 8.18 11.00
CA THR A 101 18.39 7.33 10.08
C THR A 101 18.61 5.90 10.59
N THR A 102 18.16 5.57 11.80
CA THR A 102 18.35 4.22 12.39
C THR A 102 17.27 3.27 11.90
N PRO A 103 17.60 2.22 11.14
CA PRO A 103 16.60 1.27 10.66
C PRO A 103 15.95 0.50 11.80
N ALA A 104 14.63 0.35 11.75
CA ALA A 104 13.88 -0.42 12.74
C ALA A 104 12.60 -1.03 12.16
N ALA A 105 11.96 -1.90 12.95
CA ALA A 105 10.73 -2.56 12.57
C ALA A 105 9.56 -1.56 12.43
N THR A 106 8.94 -1.56 11.27
CA THR A 106 7.90 -0.60 10.89
C THR A 106 6.50 -1.06 11.21
N ALA A 107 6.34 -2.33 11.56
CA ALA A 107 5.03 -2.95 11.54
C ALA A 107 4.27 -2.60 10.24
N SER A 108 2.94 -2.51 10.29
CA SER A 108 2.11 -2.29 9.08
C SER A 108 2.30 -0.92 8.40
N ALA A 109 3.14 -0.02 8.90
CA ALA A 109 3.53 1.16 8.13
C ALA A 109 4.25 0.75 6.82
N LEU A 110 4.90 -0.43 6.79
CA LEU A 110 5.52 -1.01 5.60
C LEU A 110 4.58 -1.08 4.38
N LYS A 111 3.28 -1.26 4.60
CA LYS A 111 2.29 -1.34 3.52
C LYS A 111 2.26 -0.11 2.60
N VAL A 112 2.79 1.02 3.06
CA VAL A 112 2.96 2.21 2.21
C VAL A 112 4.01 1.94 1.13
N LEU A 113 5.12 1.29 1.47
CA LEU A 113 6.17 0.91 0.51
C LEU A 113 5.62 -0.12 -0.49
N THR A 114 4.88 -1.13 0.01
CA THR A 114 4.25 -2.15 -0.84
C THR A 114 3.23 -1.53 -1.80
N ALA A 115 2.41 -0.59 -1.32
CA ALA A 115 1.45 0.13 -2.16
C ALA A 115 2.16 0.97 -3.22
N ALA A 116 3.21 1.71 -2.84
CA ALA A 116 4.00 2.50 -3.76
C ALA A 116 4.67 1.63 -4.83
N ALA A 117 5.30 0.52 -4.42
CA ALA A 117 5.92 -0.43 -5.35
C ALA A 117 4.89 -1.04 -6.32
N ALA A 118 3.70 -1.40 -5.84
CA ALA A 118 2.65 -1.93 -6.70
C ALA A 118 2.14 -0.91 -7.73
N LEU A 119 1.99 0.35 -7.33
CA LEU A 119 1.56 1.41 -8.25
C LEU A 119 2.62 1.74 -9.29
N THR A 120 3.91 1.77 -8.92
CA THR A 120 5.01 2.08 -9.84
C THR A 120 5.28 0.97 -10.86
N THR A 121 4.94 -0.27 -10.55
CA THR A 121 5.22 -1.44 -11.41
C THR A 121 3.97 -1.88 -12.16
N LEU A 122 2.91 -2.21 -11.45
CA LEU A 122 1.70 -2.78 -12.02
C LEU A 122 0.72 -1.72 -12.53
N GLY A 123 0.76 -0.52 -11.93
CA GLY A 123 -0.21 0.53 -12.19
C GLY A 123 -1.57 0.31 -11.52
N PRO A 124 -2.37 1.37 -11.31
CA PRO A 124 -3.60 1.31 -10.49
C PRO A 124 -4.70 0.42 -11.07
N ASN A 125 -4.72 0.24 -12.39
CA ASN A 125 -5.75 -0.51 -13.11
C ASN A 125 -5.43 -2.00 -13.30
N TYR A 126 -4.28 -2.45 -12.81
CA TYR A 126 -3.89 -3.85 -12.92
C TYR A 126 -4.93 -4.76 -12.25
N ARG A 127 -5.25 -5.89 -12.89
CA ARG A 127 -6.21 -6.88 -12.43
C ARG A 127 -5.60 -8.26 -12.50
N VAL A 128 -5.99 -9.10 -11.56
CA VAL A 128 -5.49 -10.46 -11.42
C VAL A 128 -6.55 -11.44 -11.89
N ASP A 129 -6.16 -12.40 -12.73
CA ASP A 129 -7.05 -13.46 -13.22
C ASP A 129 -7.02 -14.68 -12.31
N THR A 130 -8.19 -15.27 -12.02
CA THR A 130 -8.31 -16.66 -11.59
C THR A 130 -8.90 -17.45 -12.75
N ARG A 131 -8.24 -18.53 -13.16
CA ARG A 131 -8.52 -19.25 -14.41
C ARG A 131 -8.87 -20.70 -14.14
N VAL A 132 -9.65 -21.28 -15.06
CA VAL A 132 -9.91 -22.74 -15.09
C VAL A 132 -9.51 -23.27 -16.45
N TYR A 133 -8.79 -24.39 -16.43
CA TYR A 133 -8.35 -25.09 -17.61
C TYR A 133 -8.94 -26.51 -17.63
N SER A 134 -9.09 -27.08 -18.83
CA SER A 134 -9.33 -28.49 -19.05
C SER A 134 -8.27 -29.07 -19.97
N ASP A 135 -7.98 -30.36 -19.81
CA ASP A 135 -7.00 -31.06 -20.62
C ASP A 135 -7.68 -32.23 -21.34
N PRO A 136 -7.73 -32.24 -22.70
CA PRO A 136 -8.30 -33.35 -23.46
C PRO A 136 -7.63 -34.71 -23.18
N ALA A 137 -6.35 -34.69 -22.75
CA ALA A 137 -5.62 -35.91 -22.38
C ALA A 137 -6.10 -36.49 -21.04
N ASN A 138 -6.78 -35.67 -20.18
CA ASN A 138 -7.27 -36.08 -18.87
C ASN A 138 -8.79 -35.77 -18.74
N PRO A 139 -9.68 -36.46 -19.44
CA PRO A 139 -11.11 -36.19 -19.44
C PRO A 139 -11.72 -36.27 -18.03
N GLY A 140 -12.49 -35.25 -17.66
CA GLY A 140 -13.08 -35.10 -16.32
C GLY A 140 -12.15 -34.47 -15.28
N THR A 141 -10.94 -34.08 -15.65
CA THR A 141 -10.05 -33.26 -14.79
C THR A 141 -10.10 -31.81 -15.22
N ILE A 142 -10.27 -30.91 -14.25
CA ILE A 142 -10.12 -29.46 -14.44
C ILE A 142 -9.06 -28.91 -13.49
N TYR A 143 -8.44 -27.81 -13.90
CA TYR A 143 -7.36 -27.16 -13.18
C TYR A 143 -7.81 -25.75 -12.78
N LEU A 144 -7.93 -25.49 -11.48
CA LEU A 144 -8.23 -24.17 -10.92
C LEU A 144 -6.90 -23.47 -10.60
N VAL A 145 -6.56 -22.46 -11.39
CA VAL A 145 -5.27 -21.77 -11.36
C VAL A 145 -5.40 -20.40 -10.71
N GLY A 146 -4.67 -20.18 -9.64
CA GLY A 146 -4.61 -18.89 -8.97
C GLY A 146 -3.57 -17.95 -9.59
N GLY A 147 -3.98 -16.72 -9.87
CA GLY A 147 -3.10 -15.65 -10.35
C GLY A 147 -2.56 -14.73 -9.23
N GLY A 148 -2.81 -15.05 -7.96
CA GLY A 148 -2.41 -14.22 -6.83
C GLY A 148 -3.52 -13.30 -6.30
N ASP A 149 -4.79 -13.51 -6.70
CA ASP A 149 -5.94 -12.77 -6.20
C ASP A 149 -6.44 -13.34 -4.85
N PRO A 150 -6.26 -12.64 -3.70
CA PRO A 150 -6.82 -13.07 -2.44
C PRO A 150 -8.30 -12.70 -2.30
N THR A 151 -8.85 -11.89 -3.22
CA THR A 151 -10.17 -11.30 -3.09
C THR A 151 -11.30 -12.16 -3.69
N LEU A 152 -10.97 -13.16 -4.55
CA LEU A 152 -11.97 -14.07 -5.12
C LEU A 152 -12.96 -14.54 -4.04
N SER A 153 -14.27 -14.32 -4.25
CA SER A 153 -15.23 -14.48 -3.15
C SER A 153 -16.23 -15.61 -3.39
N ARG A 154 -16.51 -16.35 -2.30
CA ARG A 154 -17.56 -17.35 -2.23
C ARG A 154 -18.93 -16.81 -1.83
N THR A 155 -19.05 -15.51 -1.56
CA THR A 155 -20.34 -14.89 -1.23
C THR A 155 -21.29 -14.97 -2.43
N ALA A 156 -22.59 -15.00 -2.14
CA ALA A 156 -23.62 -15.09 -3.19
C ALA A 156 -23.53 -13.90 -4.16
N PRO A 157 -24.00 -14.05 -5.42
CA PRO A 157 -24.15 -12.94 -6.34
C PRO A 157 -24.89 -11.77 -5.70
N GLY A 158 -24.41 -10.54 -5.90
CA GLY A 158 -24.97 -9.33 -5.28
C GLY A 158 -24.60 -9.09 -3.80
N THR A 159 -23.99 -10.06 -3.13
CA THR A 159 -23.53 -9.93 -1.74
C THR A 159 -22.04 -9.60 -1.72
N GLN A 160 -21.65 -8.56 -0.98
CA GLN A 160 -20.24 -8.21 -0.80
C GLN A 160 -19.61 -9.07 0.32
N SER A 161 -18.31 -9.30 0.19
CA SER A 161 -17.45 -9.71 1.31
C SER A 161 -16.76 -8.46 1.88
N VAL A 162 -15.77 -8.62 2.75
CA VAL A 162 -14.89 -7.51 3.16
C VAL A 162 -14.20 -6.88 1.94
N TYR A 163 -13.98 -7.64 0.88
CA TYR A 163 -13.43 -7.16 -0.38
C TYR A 163 -14.55 -6.66 -1.30
N LYS A 164 -14.63 -5.36 -1.48
CA LYS A 164 -15.59 -4.74 -2.40
C LYS A 164 -15.32 -5.15 -3.84
N ASP A 165 -16.40 -5.39 -4.59
CA ASP A 165 -16.36 -5.72 -6.03
C ASP A 165 -15.48 -6.93 -6.37
N ALA A 166 -15.33 -7.82 -5.40
CA ALA A 166 -14.60 -9.07 -5.55
C ALA A 166 -15.23 -9.97 -6.62
N PRO A 167 -14.46 -10.62 -7.49
CA PRO A 167 -14.96 -11.59 -8.46
C PRO A 167 -15.61 -12.76 -7.72
N LYS A 168 -16.68 -13.33 -8.33
CA LYS A 168 -17.44 -14.38 -7.68
C LYS A 168 -17.03 -15.76 -8.17
N LEU A 169 -16.79 -16.64 -7.21
CA LEU A 169 -16.53 -18.05 -7.47
C LEU A 169 -17.71 -18.73 -8.20
N SER A 170 -18.94 -18.32 -7.91
CA SER A 170 -20.15 -18.76 -8.59
C SER A 170 -20.18 -18.36 -10.09
N THR A 171 -19.68 -17.16 -10.44
CA THR A 171 -19.57 -16.75 -11.84
C THR A 171 -18.58 -17.63 -12.59
N LEU A 172 -17.42 -17.91 -12.00
CA LEU A 172 -16.42 -18.81 -12.57
C LEU A 172 -16.99 -20.21 -12.75
N ALA A 173 -17.68 -20.75 -11.74
CA ALA A 173 -18.32 -22.07 -11.79
C ALA A 173 -19.42 -22.15 -12.86
N SER A 174 -20.25 -21.12 -13.00
CA SER A 174 -21.29 -21.06 -14.03
C SER A 174 -20.71 -21.12 -15.43
N THR A 175 -19.61 -20.38 -15.69
CA THR A 175 -18.92 -20.43 -16.99
C THR A 175 -18.37 -21.81 -17.28
N VAL A 176 -17.74 -22.47 -16.29
CA VAL A 176 -17.23 -23.85 -16.43
C VAL A 176 -18.37 -24.83 -16.74
N ASN A 177 -19.48 -24.76 -16.00
CA ASN A 177 -20.63 -25.63 -16.20
C ASN A 177 -21.19 -25.49 -17.61
N SER A 178 -21.30 -24.27 -18.13
CA SER A 178 -21.76 -24.02 -19.52
C SER A 178 -20.78 -24.56 -20.56
N ARG A 179 -19.46 -24.44 -20.33
CA ARG A 179 -18.44 -24.93 -21.26
C ARG A 179 -18.32 -26.45 -21.30
N LEU A 180 -18.51 -27.11 -20.17
CA LEU A 180 -18.43 -28.57 -20.08
C LEU A 180 -19.71 -29.27 -20.49
N ALA A 181 -20.82 -28.54 -20.74
CA ALA A 181 -22.08 -29.06 -21.32
C ALA A 181 -22.60 -30.36 -20.66
N GLY A 182 -22.52 -30.45 -19.33
CA GLY A 182 -23.00 -31.62 -18.58
C GLY A 182 -21.97 -32.73 -18.37
N THR A 183 -20.73 -32.59 -18.87
CA THR A 183 -19.65 -33.53 -18.60
C THR A 183 -19.29 -33.54 -17.10
N ALA A 184 -19.37 -34.73 -16.49
CA ALA A 184 -19.05 -34.89 -15.07
C ALA A 184 -17.58 -34.60 -14.78
N ILE A 185 -17.32 -33.80 -13.73
CA ILE A 185 -15.98 -33.52 -13.25
C ILE A 185 -15.61 -34.55 -12.18
N LYS A 186 -14.50 -35.25 -12.38
CA LYS A 186 -13.99 -36.30 -11.49
C LYS A 186 -12.90 -35.77 -10.56
N GLN A 187 -12.12 -34.77 -11.04
CA GLN A 187 -11.02 -34.21 -10.30
C GLN A 187 -10.89 -32.69 -10.52
N ILE A 188 -10.62 -31.97 -9.46
CA ILE A 188 -10.23 -30.56 -9.46
C ILE A 188 -8.81 -30.49 -8.95
N VAL A 189 -7.88 -30.12 -9.82
CA VAL A 189 -6.49 -29.83 -9.46
C VAL A 189 -6.40 -28.35 -9.12
N VAL A 190 -5.93 -28.01 -7.91
CA VAL A 190 -5.69 -26.64 -7.51
C VAL A 190 -4.23 -26.28 -7.74
N ASP A 191 -3.99 -25.29 -8.58
CA ASP A 191 -2.66 -24.84 -8.95
C ASP A 191 -2.40 -23.45 -8.36
N ALA A 192 -1.55 -23.42 -7.34
CA ALA A 192 -1.08 -22.20 -6.68
C ALA A 192 0.43 -21.95 -6.91
N SER A 193 1.00 -22.60 -7.92
CA SER A 193 2.45 -22.62 -8.17
C SER A 193 3.06 -21.28 -8.59
N LEU A 194 2.22 -20.26 -8.86
CA LEU A 194 2.69 -18.91 -9.19
C LEU A 194 3.51 -18.28 -8.06
N PHE A 195 3.21 -18.60 -6.79
CA PHE A 195 3.97 -18.13 -5.63
C PHE A 195 4.78 -19.31 -5.06
N PRO A 196 6.05 -19.48 -5.42
CA PRO A 196 6.86 -20.60 -4.98
C PRO A 196 7.37 -20.42 -3.55
N GLY A 197 7.92 -21.52 -3.01
CA GLY A 197 8.54 -21.56 -1.69
C GLY A 197 7.54 -21.70 -0.54
N PRO A 198 7.94 -21.34 0.69
CA PRO A 198 7.09 -21.46 1.86
C PRO A 198 5.89 -20.49 1.77
N THR A 199 4.76 -20.94 2.29
CA THR A 199 3.52 -20.14 2.34
C THR A 199 3.42 -19.27 3.59
N TRP A 200 4.30 -19.52 4.58
CA TRP A 200 4.43 -18.75 5.82
C TRP A 200 5.85 -18.22 5.97
N GLU A 201 6.00 -16.92 6.22
CA GLU A 201 7.30 -16.33 6.48
C GLU A 201 7.79 -16.78 7.86
N PRO A 202 9.01 -17.36 7.98
CA PRO A 202 9.45 -18.01 9.21
C PRO A 202 9.50 -17.11 10.46
N THR A 203 9.59 -15.79 10.29
CA THR A 203 9.66 -14.83 11.39
C THR A 203 8.29 -14.38 11.90
N TRP A 204 7.20 -14.80 11.26
CA TRP A 204 5.84 -14.49 11.71
C TRP A 204 5.41 -15.36 12.88
N GLU A 205 4.70 -14.76 13.82
CA GLU A 205 4.06 -15.48 14.91
C GLU A 205 2.87 -16.29 14.38
N ARG A 206 2.85 -17.60 14.63
CA ARG A 206 1.73 -18.47 14.21
C ARG A 206 0.38 -18.07 14.79
N SER A 207 0.35 -17.36 15.90
CA SER A 207 -0.86 -16.81 16.50
C SER A 207 -1.61 -15.84 15.57
N GLU A 208 -0.94 -15.17 14.66
CA GLU A 208 -1.55 -14.26 13.68
C GLU A 208 -2.59 -14.98 12.80
N GLN A 209 -2.37 -16.25 12.50
CA GLN A 209 -3.30 -17.07 11.72
C GLN A 209 -4.57 -17.40 12.51
N THR A 210 -4.42 -17.85 13.76
CA THR A 210 -5.55 -18.24 14.62
C THR A 210 -6.33 -17.04 15.13
N GLN A 211 -5.67 -15.89 15.32
CA GLN A 211 -6.28 -14.62 15.65
C GLN A 211 -6.95 -13.96 14.43
N GLY A 212 -6.62 -14.42 13.23
CA GLY A 212 -7.30 -14.00 11.99
C GLY A 212 -6.70 -12.79 11.30
N TYR A 213 -5.46 -12.40 11.62
CA TYR A 213 -4.77 -11.28 11.01
C TYR A 213 -3.98 -11.65 9.76
N MET A 214 -3.57 -12.93 9.62
CA MET A 214 -2.77 -13.39 8.47
C MET A 214 -3.19 -14.79 8.02
N SER A 215 -3.16 -15.06 6.70
CA SER A 215 -3.29 -16.38 6.09
C SER A 215 -1.94 -16.91 5.65
N GLU A 216 -1.84 -18.21 5.35
CA GLU A 216 -0.77 -18.71 4.46
C GLU A 216 -0.83 -17.92 3.14
N VAL A 217 0.32 -17.50 2.60
CA VAL A 217 0.39 -16.80 1.32
C VAL A 217 0.32 -17.80 0.19
N SER A 218 -0.72 -17.73 -0.60
CA SER A 218 -0.97 -18.64 -1.72
C SER A 218 -1.49 -17.87 -2.92
N ALA A 219 -1.07 -18.26 -4.12
CA ALA A 219 -1.57 -17.64 -5.34
C ALA A 219 -3.06 -17.95 -5.60
N LEU A 220 -3.61 -18.96 -4.93
CA LEU A 220 -5.02 -19.34 -5.00
C LEU A 220 -5.66 -19.26 -3.61
N GLN A 221 -6.52 -18.28 -3.41
CA GLN A 221 -7.27 -18.07 -2.18
C GLN A 221 -8.71 -17.66 -2.47
N VAL A 222 -9.60 -17.84 -1.49
CA VAL A 222 -10.99 -17.36 -1.56
C VAL A 222 -11.27 -16.55 -0.29
N ASP A 223 -11.72 -15.29 -0.45
CA ASP A 223 -11.99 -14.33 0.64
C ASP A 223 -10.77 -14.14 1.57
N GLY A 224 -9.54 -14.18 1.04
CA GLY A 224 -8.30 -14.15 1.82
C GLY A 224 -8.22 -15.30 2.83
N ASP A 225 -8.82 -16.44 2.52
CA ASP A 225 -8.93 -17.63 3.36
C ASP A 225 -9.65 -17.41 4.71
N ARG A 226 -10.56 -16.43 4.80
CA ARG A 226 -11.36 -16.16 6.01
C ARG A 226 -12.42 -17.25 6.27
N ASP A 227 -12.62 -17.62 7.52
CA ASP A 227 -13.76 -18.45 7.91
C ASP A 227 -15.08 -17.71 7.69
N ASN A 228 -15.12 -16.42 8.07
CA ASN A 228 -16.24 -15.54 7.79
C ASN A 228 -15.82 -14.46 6.77
N PRO A 229 -16.35 -14.47 5.53
CA PRO A 229 -15.98 -13.54 4.48
C PRO A 229 -16.39 -12.09 4.76
N ASN A 230 -17.25 -11.87 5.76
CA ASN A 230 -17.79 -10.55 6.11
C ASN A 230 -17.11 -9.93 7.34
N GLN A 231 -16.05 -10.55 7.85
CA GLN A 231 -15.27 -10.06 8.98
C GLN A 231 -13.82 -9.83 8.58
N GLU A 232 -13.32 -8.61 8.83
CA GLU A 232 -11.91 -8.26 8.53
C GLU A 232 -10.95 -9.18 9.30
N THR A 233 -11.20 -9.36 10.58
CA THR A 233 -10.46 -10.30 11.41
C THR A 233 -11.25 -11.59 11.53
N SER A 234 -10.75 -12.66 10.94
CA SER A 234 -11.39 -13.97 10.91
C SER A 234 -10.32 -15.06 10.82
N LYS A 235 -10.49 -16.17 11.53
CA LYS A 235 -9.57 -17.31 11.48
C LYS A 235 -9.26 -17.73 10.04
N ARG A 236 -8.05 -18.24 9.81
CA ARG A 236 -7.55 -18.73 8.52
C ARG A 236 -7.16 -20.20 8.64
N SER A 237 -7.21 -20.90 7.53
CA SER A 237 -6.73 -22.29 7.44
C SER A 237 -5.22 -22.35 7.20
N THR A 238 -4.67 -23.55 7.27
CA THR A 238 -3.28 -23.84 6.87
C THR A 238 -3.18 -24.34 5.43
N THR A 239 -4.31 -24.42 4.69
CA THR A 239 -4.38 -25.01 3.36
C THR A 239 -5.30 -24.20 2.45
N PRO A 240 -4.99 -22.89 2.20
CA PRO A 240 -5.91 -22.00 1.46
C PRO A 240 -6.24 -22.49 0.06
N ALA A 241 -5.27 -23.05 -0.69
CA ALA A 241 -5.50 -23.55 -2.04
C ALA A 241 -6.47 -24.74 -2.07
N LYS A 242 -6.30 -25.73 -1.20
CA LYS A 242 -7.25 -26.85 -1.06
C LYS A 242 -8.64 -26.36 -0.68
N ARG A 243 -8.70 -25.39 0.24
CA ARG A 243 -9.95 -24.80 0.70
C ARG A 243 -10.64 -24.03 -0.43
N ALA A 244 -9.89 -23.30 -1.26
CA ALA A 244 -10.41 -22.66 -2.46
C ALA A 244 -11.01 -23.70 -3.44
N GLY A 245 -10.32 -24.81 -3.66
CA GLY A 245 -10.83 -25.93 -4.46
C GLY A 245 -12.10 -26.54 -3.90
N ALA A 246 -12.20 -26.69 -2.58
CA ALA A 246 -13.43 -27.20 -1.94
C ALA A 246 -14.61 -26.24 -2.11
N TRP A 247 -14.40 -24.94 -1.99
CA TRP A 247 -15.42 -23.93 -2.29
C TRP A 247 -15.83 -23.93 -3.75
N PHE A 248 -14.84 -24.10 -4.66
CA PHE A 248 -15.12 -24.18 -6.09
C PHE A 248 -15.92 -25.42 -6.46
N LYS A 249 -15.56 -26.60 -5.91
CA LYS A 249 -16.35 -27.83 -6.02
C LYS A 249 -17.81 -27.59 -5.62
N LYS A 250 -18.03 -26.92 -4.47
CA LYS A 250 -19.37 -26.59 -4.00
C LYS A 250 -20.10 -25.67 -4.99
N ALA A 251 -19.43 -24.68 -5.58
CA ALA A 251 -20.00 -23.76 -6.54
C ALA A 251 -20.36 -24.43 -7.88
N LEU A 252 -19.61 -25.44 -8.32
CA LEU A 252 -19.88 -26.24 -9.51
C LEU A 252 -21.12 -27.12 -9.37
N GLY A 253 -21.51 -27.48 -8.14
CA GLY A 253 -22.72 -28.24 -7.86
C GLY A 253 -22.69 -29.69 -8.38
N GLY A 254 -23.76 -30.11 -9.04
CA GLY A 254 -23.97 -31.51 -9.46
C GLY A 254 -22.86 -32.08 -10.33
N LEU A 255 -22.29 -31.29 -11.24
CA LEU A 255 -21.22 -31.74 -12.14
C LEU A 255 -19.94 -32.16 -11.42
N ALA A 256 -19.69 -31.62 -10.23
CA ALA A 256 -18.50 -31.91 -9.44
C ALA A 256 -18.83 -32.66 -8.13
N SER A 257 -20.04 -33.19 -7.97
CA SER A 257 -20.50 -33.79 -6.70
C SER A 257 -19.55 -34.87 -6.16
N THR A 258 -19.01 -35.72 -7.04
CA THR A 258 -18.06 -36.78 -6.71
C THR A 258 -16.58 -36.39 -6.89
N ALA A 259 -16.31 -35.18 -7.36
CA ALA A 259 -14.94 -34.76 -7.67
C ALA A 259 -14.02 -34.80 -6.45
N THR A 260 -12.79 -35.25 -6.63
CA THR A 260 -11.71 -35.08 -5.66
C THR A 260 -11.04 -33.71 -5.86
N VAL A 261 -10.50 -33.14 -4.78
CA VAL A 261 -9.69 -31.91 -4.84
C VAL A 261 -8.26 -32.26 -4.44
N VAL A 262 -7.30 -32.01 -5.34
CA VAL A 262 -5.89 -32.29 -5.16
C VAL A 262 -5.05 -31.08 -5.52
N GLU A 263 -3.87 -30.93 -4.91
CA GLU A 263 -2.89 -29.93 -5.32
C GLU A 263 -2.04 -30.45 -6.48
N GLY A 264 -1.71 -29.57 -7.44
CA GLY A 264 -0.91 -29.94 -8.57
C GLY A 264 -0.61 -28.77 -9.49
N LYS A 265 0.05 -29.06 -10.61
CA LYS A 265 0.35 -28.06 -11.65
C LYS A 265 -0.50 -28.32 -12.89
N THR A 266 -0.87 -27.26 -13.53
CA THR A 266 -1.59 -27.28 -14.80
C THR A 266 -0.64 -27.73 -15.93
N PRO A 267 -0.96 -28.77 -16.70
CA PRO A 267 -0.11 -29.17 -17.81
C PRO A 267 -0.17 -28.14 -18.95
N THR A 268 0.90 -28.07 -19.73
CA THR A 268 1.01 -27.13 -20.87
C THR A 268 0.04 -27.45 -22.00
N THR A 269 -0.51 -28.65 -22.02
CA THR A 269 -1.54 -29.12 -22.97
C THR A 269 -2.95 -28.66 -22.63
N ALA A 270 -3.15 -28.15 -21.39
CA ALA A 270 -4.46 -27.72 -20.93
C ALA A 270 -4.89 -26.40 -21.59
N THR A 271 -6.17 -26.30 -21.90
CA THR A 271 -6.79 -25.13 -22.55
C THR A 271 -7.68 -24.39 -21.55
N GLU A 272 -7.59 -23.06 -21.53
CA GLU A 272 -8.46 -22.22 -20.71
C GLU A 272 -9.93 -22.35 -21.13
N ILE A 273 -10.80 -22.64 -20.17
CA ILE A 273 -12.24 -22.75 -20.37
C ILE A 273 -13.05 -21.67 -19.64
N ALA A 274 -12.48 -21.04 -18.60
CA ALA A 274 -13.13 -19.97 -17.88
C ALA A 274 -12.11 -19.10 -17.15
N LYS A 275 -12.47 -17.84 -16.92
CA LYS A 275 -11.72 -16.94 -16.03
C LYS A 275 -12.62 -15.90 -15.37
N VAL A 276 -12.18 -15.36 -14.26
CA VAL A 276 -12.71 -14.15 -13.64
C VAL A 276 -11.53 -13.24 -13.27
N GLN A 277 -11.78 -11.93 -13.22
CA GLN A 277 -10.77 -10.92 -12.90
C GLN A 277 -11.09 -10.25 -11.58
N SER A 278 -10.07 -9.94 -10.80
CA SER A 278 -10.19 -9.13 -9.60
C SER A 278 -10.71 -7.71 -9.89
N ALA A 279 -11.12 -6.98 -8.86
CA ALA A 279 -11.14 -5.52 -8.90
C ALA A 279 -9.72 -4.98 -9.19
N PRO A 280 -9.57 -3.75 -9.70
CA PRO A 280 -8.24 -3.17 -9.91
C PRO A 280 -7.48 -3.04 -8.58
N ILE A 281 -6.15 -3.12 -8.63
CA ILE A 281 -5.33 -3.09 -7.41
C ILE A 281 -5.42 -1.76 -6.65
N SER A 282 -5.84 -0.68 -7.29
CA SER A 282 -6.19 0.57 -6.58
C SER A 282 -7.23 0.35 -5.47
N ASN A 283 -8.23 -0.52 -5.70
CA ASN A 283 -9.21 -0.90 -4.67
C ASN A 283 -8.55 -1.70 -3.54
N TRP A 284 -7.60 -2.61 -3.90
CA TRP A 284 -6.87 -3.38 -2.89
C TRP A 284 -6.00 -2.47 -2.03
N ILE A 285 -5.29 -1.52 -2.65
CA ILE A 285 -4.41 -0.56 -1.97
C ILE A 285 -5.23 0.30 -1.00
N THR A 286 -6.37 0.83 -1.44
CA THR A 286 -7.26 1.63 -0.58
C THR A 286 -7.75 0.80 0.61
N HIS A 287 -8.27 -0.41 0.39
CA HIS A 287 -8.73 -1.29 1.46
C HIS A 287 -7.58 -1.71 2.39
N MET A 288 -6.46 -2.17 1.83
CA MET A 288 -5.27 -2.59 2.57
C MET A 288 -4.75 -1.50 3.51
N LEU A 289 -4.73 -0.25 3.07
CA LEU A 289 -4.26 0.86 3.90
C LEU A 289 -5.28 1.23 4.98
N GLN A 290 -6.58 1.23 4.67
CA GLN A 290 -7.66 1.58 5.61
C GLN A 290 -7.78 0.59 6.76
N VAL A 291 -7.82 -0.71 6.47
CA VAL A 291 -8.05 -1.76 7.48
C VAL A 291 -6.78 -2.52 7.86
N SER A 292 -5.67 -2.19 7.20
CA SER A 292 -4.37 -2.83 7.42
C SER A 292 -4.33 -4.32 7.02
N ASP A 293 -4.97 -4.71 5.90
CA ASP A 293 -5.04 -6.10 5.44
C ASP A 293 -3.65 -6.65 5.07
N ASN A 294 -3.20 -7.66 5.82
CA ASN A 294 -1.90 -8.30 5.60
C ASN A 294 -1.91 -9.19 4.36
N THR A 295 -3.03 -9.86 4.08
CA THR A 295 -3.14 -10.81 2.97
C THR A 295 -3.04 -10.10 1.62
N GLN A 296 -3.70 -8.93 1.47
CA GLN A 296 -3.56 -8.11 0.26
C GLN A 296 -2.15 -7.55 0.12
N ALA A 297 -1.50 -7.15 1.22
CA ALA A 297 -0.12 -6.65 1.19
C ALA A 297 0.86 -7.72 0.67
N GLU A 298 0.75 -8.94 1.16
CA GLU A 298 1.60 -10.03 0.71
C GLU A 298 1.34 -10.41 -0.76
N ALA A 299 0.08 -10.45 -1.17
CA ALA A 299 -0.26 -10.72 -2.57
C ALA A 299 0.35 -9.64 -3.50
N LEU A 300 0.21 -8.36 -3.15
CA LEU A 300 0.80 -7.26 -3.91
C LEU A 300 2.33 -7.36 -3.97
N ALA A 301 2.99 -7.62 -2.84
CA ALA A 301 4.45 -7.75 -2.81
C ALA A 301 4.97 -8.89 -3.70
N ARG A 302 4.24 -10.03 -3.73
CA ARG A 302 4.56 -11.16 -4.59
C ARG A 302 4.35 -10.83 -6.08
N LEU A 303 3.25 -10.12 -6.40
CA LEU A 303 2.98 -9.67 -7.77
C LEU A 303 4.02 -8.65 -8.24
N VAL A 304 4.43 -7.70 -7.38
CA VAL A 304 5.54 -6.79 -7.66
C VAL A 304 6.82 -7.56 -7.93
N SER A 305 7.12 -8.60 -7.14
CA SER A 305 8.29 -9.44 -7.36
C SER A 305 8.28 -10.08 -8.75
N LEU A 306 7.16 -10.65 -9.17
CA LEU A 306 7.03 -11.26 -10.50
C LEU A 306 7.19 -10.23 -11.63
N ASP A 307 6.56 -9.06 -11.51
CA ASP A 307 6.66 -7.98 -12.51
C ASP A 307 8.08 -7.44 -12.63
N GLN A 308 8.80 -7.36 -11.52
CA GLN A 308 10.21 -6.94 -11.52
C GLN A 308 11.19 -8.02 -12.04
N GLY A 309 10.68 -9.18 -12.49
CA GLY A 309 11.45 -10.27 -13.07
C GLY A 309 12.05 -11.23 -12.05
N TYR A 310 11.56 -11.23 -10.81
CA TYR A 310 11.91 -12.21 -9.78
C TYR A 310 10.89 -13.36 -9.74
N ASP A 311 11.08 -14.28 -8.82
CA ASP A 311 10.31 -15.54 -8.77
C ASP A 311 8.99 -15.47 -8.00
N GLY A 312 8.68 -14.36 -7.33
CA GLY A 312 7.48 -14.23 -6.50
C GLY A 312 7.58 -14.94 -5.14
N SER A 313 8.76 -15.32 -4.66
CA SER A 313 8.98 -15.89 -3.31
C SER A 313 9.10 -14.80 -2.23
N PHE A 314 9.08 -15.16 -0.94
CA PHE A 314 9.40 -14.21 0.15
C PHE A 314 10.82 -13.65 0.03
N SER A 315 11.78 -14.49 -0.35
CA SER A 315 13.20 -14.09 -0.46
C SER A 315 13.44 -13.03 -1.54
N SER A 316 12.55 -12.91 -2.51
CA SER A 316 12.66 -11.93 -3.60
C SER A 316 12.03 -10.57 -3.30
N ILE A 317 11.23 -10.45 -2.24
CA ILE A 317 10.46 -9.23 -1.93
C ILE A 317 11.39 -8.03 -1.69
N ASP A 318 12.47 -8.19 -0.93
CA ASP A 318 13.41 -7.11 -0.62
C ASP A 318 13.96 -6.45 -1.89
N ALA A 319 14.54 -7.27 -2.75
CA ALA A 319 15.13 -6.79 -4.00
C ALA A 319 14.07 -6.19 -4.95
N ALA A 320 12.90 -6.82 -5.02
CA ALA A 320 11.83 -6.38 -5.91
C ALA A 320 11.24 -5.03 -5.50
N ILE A 321 10.90 -4.84 -4.22
CA ILE A 321 10.34 -3.57 -3.73
C ILE A 321 11.37 -2.46 -3.84
N LYS A 322 12.63 -2.70 -3.45
CA LYS A 322 13.71 -1.70 -3.61
C LYS A 322 13.88 -1.29 -5.07
N LYS A 323 13.91 -2.24 -6.00
CA LYS A 323 13.99 -1.98 -7.44
C LYS A 323 12.79 -1.16 -7.94
N ALA A 324 11.58 -1.53 -7.54
CA ALA A 324 10.36 -0.82 -7.90
C ALA A 324 10.36 0.64 -7.43
N LEU A 325 10.92 0.89 -6.25
CA LEU A 325 10.94 2.22 -5.63
C LEU A 325 12.11 3.12 -6.06
N THR A 326 13.05 2.63 -6.87
CA THR A 326 14.16 3.47 -7.40
C THR A 326 13.66 4.72 -8.13
N VAL A 327 12.50 4.63 -8.78
CA VAL A 327 11.88 5.77 -9.51
C VAL A 327 11.46 6.92 -8.59
N THR A 328 11.35 6.68 -7.28
CA THR A 328 11.01 7.73 -6.30
C THR A 328 12.19 8.62 -5.96
N GLY A 329 13.42 8.19 -6.26
CA GLY A 329 14.65 8.88 -5.90
C GLY A 329 15.00 8.83 -4.41
N VAL A 330 14.21 8.13 -3.59
CA VAL A 330 14.47 7.99 -2.14
C VAL A 330 15.56 6.93 -1.93
N ASP A 331 16.56 7.26 -1.11
CA ASP A 331 17.67 6.36 -0.82
C ASP A 331 17.22 5.14 0.00
N SER A 332 17.38 3.96 -0.57
CA SER A 332 17.00 2.67 0.04
C SER A 332 18.07 2.08 0.96
N THR A 333 19.14 2.82 1.25
CA THR A 333 20.21 2.37 2.16
C THR A 333 19.63 2.05 3.55
N GLY A 334 19.98 0.90 4.09
CA GLY A 334 19.51 0.44 5.39
C GLY A 334 18.14 -0.25 5.39
N LEU A 335 17.43 -0.29 4.26
CA LEU A 335 16.19 -1.06 4.16
C LEU A 335 16.48 -2.57 4.21
N VAL A 336 15.67 -3.29 4.99
CA VAL A 336 15.56 -4.76 4.96
C VAL A 336 14.09 -5.13 4.99
N LEU A 337 13.62 -5.85 3.96
CA LEU A 337 12.21 -6.20 3.80
C LEU A 337 12.07 -7.73 3.76
N LYS A 338 11.49 -8.31 4.81
CA LYS A 338 11.21 -9.74 4.91
C LYS A 338 9.88 -10.14 4.29
N ASP A 339 8.95 -9.18 4.27
CA ASP A 339 7.58 -9.37 3.81
C ASP A 339 7.02 -8.06 3.20
N GLY A 340 5.80 -8.12 2.70
CA GLY A 340 5.10 -6.94 2.16
C GLY A 340 4.18 -6.26 3.16
N SER A 341 3.85 -6.91 4.27
CA SER A 341 2.84 -6.44 5.22
C SER A 341 3.42 -5.67 6.41
N GLY A 342 4.69 -5.91 6.72
CA GLY A 342 5.34 -5.39 7.93
C GLY A 342 5.11 -6.26 9.17
N LEU A 343 4.61 -7.48 9.00
CA LEU A 343 4.33 -8.38 10.10
C LEU A 343 5.61 -8.93 10.74
N SER A 344 6.65 -9.14 9.95
CA SER A 344 7.97 -9.54 10.43
C SER A 344 8.62 -8.44 11.27
N ALA A 345 9.02 -8.79 12.48
CA ALA A 345 9.81 -7.89 13.31
C ALA A 345 11.27 -7.68 12.79
N GLN A 346 11.66 -8.43 11.76
CA GLN A 346 12.97 -8.31 11.11
C GLN A 346 12.95 -7.36 9.90
N ASN A 347 11.79 -6.79 9.55
CA ASN A 347 11.77 -5.64 8.66
C ASN A 347 12.51 -4.46 9.31
N ALA A 348 13.29 -3.74 8.53
CA ALA A 348 14.04 -2.58 9.01
C ALA A 348 13.96 -1.44 7.99
N VAL A 349 13.39 -0.32 8.39
CA VAL A 349 13.28 0.90 7.56
C VAL A 349 13.61 2.10 8.44
N PRO A 350 14.53 2.97 8.05
CA PRO A 350 14.78 4.22 8.77
C PRO A 350 13.53 5.12 8.76
N PRO A 351 13.17 5.80 9.85
CA PRO A 351 12.05 6.74 9.86
C PRO A 351 12.12 7.81 8.75
N VAL A 352 13.32 8.31 8.44
CA VAL A 352 13.52 9.32 7.39
C VAL A 352 13.06 8.84 6.02
N TYR A 353 13.21 7.55 5.71
CA TYR A 353 12.73 6.98 4.46
C TYR A 353 11.23 7.23 4.26
N PHE A 354 10.42 7.07 5.32
CA PHE A 354 8.99 7.39 5.22
C PHE A 354 8.74 8.87 4.99
N ALA A 355 9.46 9.75 5.68
CA ALA A 355 9.29 11.20 5.51
C ALA A 355 9.58 11.62 4.06
N GLU A 356 10.66 11.11 3.47
CA GLU A 356 11.03 11.36 2.08
C GLU A 356 10.04 10.71 1.09
N LEU A 357 9.63 9.45 1.33
CA LEU A 357 8.66 8.78 0.48
C LEU A 357 7.30 9.51 0.51
N PHE A 358 6.83 9.97 1.67
CA PHE A 358 5.59 10.74 1.74
C PHE A 358 5.70 12.11 1.05
N LYS A 359 6.89 12.73 1.00
CA LYS A 359 7.12 13.91 0.17
C LYS A 359 6.83 13.60 -1.29
N VAL A 360 7.33 12.48 -1.83
CA VAL A 360 7.04 12.04 -3.21
C VAL A 360 5.57 11.69 -3.38
N ILE A 361 4.96 10.97 -2.43
CA ILE A 361 3.54 10.61 -2.46
C ILE A 361 2.63 11.85 -2.57
N MET A 362 2.97 12.93 -1.86
CA MET A 362 2.21 14.20 -1.90
C MET A 362 2.21 14.87 -3.27
N THR A 363 3.14 14.59 -4.15
CA THR A 363 3.15 15.14 -5.52
C THR A 363 2.08 14.52 -6.41
N GLY A 364 1.53 13.36 -6.04
CA GLY A 364 0.62 12.57 -6.86
C GLY A 364 1.30 11.84 -8.02
N ALA A 365 2.63 11.94 -8.18
CA ALA A 365 3.37 11.17 -9.18
C ALA A 365 3.16 9.66 -9.02
N HIS A 366 3.32 8.90 -10.09
CA HIS A 366 3.20 7.43 -10.10
C HIS A 366 1.84 6.92 -9.58
N ASP A 367 0.76 7.68 -9.80
CA ASP A 367 -0.59 7.35 -9.30
C ASP A 367 -0.69 7.26 -7.76
N PHE A 368 0.24 7.85 -7.02
CA PHE A 368 0.29 7.82 -5.56
C PHE A 368 -0.90 8.50 -4.88
N SER A 369 -1.75 9.21 -5.63
CA SER A 369 -3.06 9.67 -5.15
C SER A 369 -3.90 8.54 -4.54
N TRP A 370 -3.75 7.29 -5.00
CA TRP A 370 -4.43 6.13 -4.44
C TRP A 370 -3.92 5.78 -3.02
N ILE A 371 -2.64 6.03 -2.73
CA ILE A 371 -2.10 5.92 -1.37
C ILE A 371 -2.76 6.97 -0.48
N MET A 372 -2.78 8.23 -0.92
CA MET A 372 -3.41 9.33 -0.17
C MET A 372 -4.86 9.04 0.18
N GLN A 373 -5.64 8.51 -0.78
CA GLN A 373 -7.04 8.12 -0.57
C GLN A 373 -7.20 6.93 0.39
N GLY A 374 -6.21 6.05 0.42
CA GLY A 374 -6.21 4.85 1.27
C GLY A 374 -5.72 5.10 2.70
N LEU A 375 -5.02 6.20 2.98
CA LEU A 375 -4.54 6.46 4.34
C LEU A 375 -5.71 6.67 5.32
N PRO A 376 -5.68 6.04 6.50
CA PRO A 376 -6.54 6.42 7.62
C PRO A 376 -6.36 7.88 8.01
N VAL A 377 -7.46 8.54 8.40
CA VAL A 377 -7.47 9.93 8.84
C VAL A 377 -7.84 10.02 10.31
N ALA A 378 -7.08 10.79 11.06
CA ALA A 378 -7.24 10.99 12.50
C ALA A 378 -8.69 11.36 12.86
N GLY A 379 -9.33 10.59 13.73
CA GLY A 379 -10.70 10.79 14.20
C GLY A 379 -11.80 10.52 13.18
N GLU A 380 -11.47 10.18 11.90
CA GLU A 380 -12.46 10.09 10.82
C GLU A 380 -12.56 8.71 10.16
N SER A 381 -11.43 8.09 9.81
CA SER A 381 -11.47 6.88 8.97
C SER A 381 -10.45 5.82 9.34
N GLY A 382 -10.70 4.60 8.86
CA GLY A 382 -9.81 3.46 8.97
C GLY A 382 -9.35 3.17 10.40
N SER A 383 -8.12 2.73 10.55
CA SER A 383 -7.52 2.41 11.86
C SER A 383 -7.30 3.62 12.77
N LEU A 384 -7.53 4.83 12.28
CA LEU A 384 -7.48 6.08 13.06
C LEU A 384 -8.84 6.64 13.46
N ALA A 385 -9.95 6.07 12.99
CA ALA A 385 -11.32 6.57 13.25
C ALA A 385 -11.65 6.73 14.74
N GLN A 386 -11.05 5.91 15.62
CA GLN A 386 -11.32 5.91 17.05
C GLN A 386 -10.11 6.42 17.88
N ARG A 387 -9.14 7.05 17.22
CA ARG A 387 -7.96 7.67 17.83
C ARG A 387 -8.09 9.18 17.92
N PHE A 388 -7.11 9.89 18.45
CA PHE A 388 -7.06 11.37 18.58
C PHE A 388 -8.28 11.94 19.33
N LYS A 389 -8.61 11.35 20.49
CA LYS A 389 -9.73 11.76 21.35
C LYS A 389 -9.26 12.64 22.53
N GLY A 390 -10.20 13.30 23.20
CA GLY A 390 -9.93 14.15 24.36
C GLY A 390 -9.07 15.34 23.95
N ASP A 391 -7.91 15.50 24.56
CA ASP A 391 -6.98 16.63 24.35
C ASP A 391 -6.35 16.68 22.96
N PHE A 392 -6.64 15.70 22.09
CA PHE A 392 -6.05 15.55 20.75
C PHE A 392 -7.05 15.81 19.61
N VAL A 393 -8.31 16.18 19.91
CA VAL A 393 -9.38 16.31 18.91
C VAL A 393 -9.12 17.44 17.90
N ASP A 394 -8.29 18.39 18.21
CA ASP A 394 -7.91 19.46 17.29
C ASP A 394 -7.06 18.99 16.11
N ALA A 395 -6.47 17.80 16.22
CA ALA A 395 -5.74 17.12 15.12
C ALA A 395 -6.66 16.25 14.23
N ASN A 396 -7.96 16.12 14.56
CA ASN A 396 -8.89 15.34 13.72
C ASN A 396 -9.02 15.94 12.32
N GLY A 397 -8.99 15.06 11.30
CA GLY A 397 -8.99 15.47 9.90
C GLY A 397 -7.69 16.13 9.40
N LYS A 398 -6.65 16.24 10.26
CA LYS A 398 -5.38 16.93 9.95
C LYS A 398 -4.20 16.00 9.77
N ILE A 399 -4.32 14.76 10.22
CA ILE A 399 -3.28 13.73 10.15
C ILE A 399 -3.81 12.57 9.32
N ALA A 400 -3.21 12.35 8.16
CA ALA A 400 -3.47 11.18 7.31
C ALA A 400 -2.25 10.25 7.42
N ALA A 401 -2.42 9.06 8.02
CA ALA A 401 -1.27 8.23 8.35
C ALA A 401 -1.60 6.74 8.40
N LYS A 402 -0.61 5.91 8.06
CA LYS A 402 -0.67 4.47 8.25
C LYS A 402 -0.22 4.09 9.65
N THR A 403 -1.05 3.34 10.34
CA THR A 403 -0.75 2.73 11.64
C THR A 403 0.01 1.42 11.48
N GLY A 404 0.85 1.07 12.45
CA GLY A 404 1.45 -0.24 12.56
C GLY A 404 1.41 -0.77 13.99
N TRP A 405 1.32 -2.09 14.11
CA TRP A 405 1.41 -2.82 15.36
C TRP A 405 2.02 -4.19 15.15
N ILE A 406 3.00 -4.51 15.96
CA ILE A 406 3.55 -5.85 16.20
C ILE A 406 3.81 -5.99 17.71
N LYS A 407 4.09 -7.20 18.17
CA LYS A 407 4.26 -7.51 19.60
C LYS A 407 5.18 -6.53 20.38
N ARG A 408 6.19 -5.95 19.73
CA ARG A 408 7.19 -5.07 20.34
C ARG A 408 7.29 -3.71 19.66
N GLY A 409 6.21 -3.23 19.04
CA GLY A 409 6.26 -1.94 18.37
C GLY A 409 4.91 -1.42 17.92
N TYR A 410 4.71 -0.12 18.12
CA TYR A 410 3.61 0.66 17.54
C TYR A 410 4.21 1.75 16.67
N THR A 411 3.65 1.93 15.47
CA THR A 411 4.15 2.92 14.53
C THR A 411 3.02 3.77 13.94
N LEU A 412 3.39 4.97 13.51
CA LEU A 412 2.52 5.88 12.78
C LEU A 412 3.39 6.66 11.79
N ALA A 413 3.07 6.60 10.49
CA ALA A 413 3.81 7.34 9.48
C ALA A 413 2.86 7.94 8.44
N GLY A 414 3.08 9.19 8.05
CA GLY A 414 2.16 9.88 7.16
C GLY A 414 2.42 11.36 6.99
N ILE A 415 1.33 12.10 6.84
CA ILE A 415 1.31 13.51 6.51
C ILE A 415 0.45 14.26 7.53
N ILE A 416 0.92 15.43 7.95
CA ILE A 416 0.20 16.36 8.81
C ILE A 416 -0.04 17.67 8.05
N THR A 417 -1.28 18.15 8.07
CA THR A 417 -1.57 19.55 7.75
C THR A 417 -1.58 20.32 9.05
N ALA A 418 -0.49 20.94 9.39
CA ALA A 418 -0.28 21.59 10.69
C ALA A 418 -1.25 22.78 10.91
N LYS A 419 -1.33 23.22 12.17
CA LYS A 419 -2.22 24.32 12.59
C LYS A 419 -1.93 25.64 11.87
N ASP A 420 -0.66 25.87 11.54
CA ASP A 420 -0.19 27.04 10.77
C ASP A 420 -0.34 26.86 9.24
N GLY A 421 -0.92 25.75 8.77
CA GLY A 421 -1.08 25.42 7.36
C GLY A 421 0.10 24.70 6.73
N THR A 422 1.25 24.58 7.42
CA THR A 422 2.42 23.88 6.92
C THR A 422 2.10 22.39 6.69
N LYS A 423 2.51 21.83 5.55
CA LYS A 423 2.53 20.40 5.36
C LYS A 423 3.78 19.81 5.97
N LEU A 424 3.62 18.73 6.69
CA LEU A 424 4.73 17.99 7.31
C LEU A 424 4.60 16.52 6.93
N THR A 425 5.73 15.87 6.68
CA THR A 425 5.82 14.40 6.59
C THR A 425 6.49 13.88 7.86
N PHE A 426 6.06 12.70 8.32
CA PHE A 426 6.55 12.20 9.60
C PHE A 426 6.52 10.67 9.69
N ALA A 427 7.35 10.14 10.60
CA ALA A 427 7.24 8.78 11.10
C ALA A 427 7.54 8.75 12.60
N ILE A 428 6.78 7.95 13.36
CA ILE A 428 6.96 7.71 14.80
C ILE A 428 6.98 6.20 15.01
N TYR A 429 8.01 5.69 15.67
CA TYR A 429 8.16 4.30 16.08
C TYR A 429 8.34 4.26 17.61
N ALA A 430 7.38 3.68 18.29
CA ALA A 430 7.46 3.36 19.72
C ALA A 430 7.82 1.87 19.83
N LEU A 431 9.05 1.56 20.25
CA LEU A 431 9.64 0.22 20.16
C LEU A 431 10.03 -0.34 21.54
N GLY A 432 10.27 -1.66 21.57
CA GLY A 432 10.75 -2.36 22.76
C GLY A 432 9.62 -2.91 23.63
N ASN A 433 9.65 -2.62 24.92
CA ASN A 433 8.63 -3.11 25.85
C ASN A 433 7.44 -2.15 25.89
N VAL A 434 6.69 -2.07 24.80
CA VAL A 434 5.52 -1.18 24.64
C VAL A 434 4.21 -1.94 24.70
N THR A 435 3.16 -1.28 25.16
CA THR A 435 1.80 -1.80 25.26
C THR A 435 0.84 -0.97 24.44
N ASP A 436 -0.45 -1.33 24.47
CA ASP A 436 -1.51 -0.58 23.77
C ASP A 436 -1.56 0.91 24.16
N SER A 437 -1.08 1.27 25.35
CA SER A 437 -0.99 2.65 25.82
C SER A 437 -0.05 3.52 24.96
N ALA A 438 0.90 2.91 24.23
CA ALA A 438 1.78 3.63 23.30
C ALA A 438 0.97 4.35 22.20
N LYS A 439 -0.21 3.87 21.83
CA LYS A 439 -1.10 4.54 20.85
C LYS A 439 -1.45 5.96 21.31
N LYS A 440 -1.78 6.13 22.60
CA LYS A 440 -2.11 7.45 23.16
C LYS A 440 -0.89 8.38 23.20
N ALA A 441 0.27 7.85 23.54
CA ALA A 441 1.52 8.63 23.54
C ALA A 441 1.92 9.05 22.10
N ILE A 442 1.74 8.17 21.12
CA ILE A 442 1.93 8.50 19.71
C ILE A 442 0.94 9.58 19.25
N ASP A 443 -0.34 9.50 19.66
CA ASP A 443 -1.35 10.53 19.35
C ASP A 443 -0.97 11.89 19.96
N ALA A 444 -0.47 11.88 21.20
CA ALA A 444 0.01 13.10 21.86
C ALA A 444 1.21 13.74 21.11
N LEU A 445 2.19 12.93 20.72
CA LEU A 445 3.37 13.40 20.00
C LEU A 445 3.01 13.93 18.61
N ALA A 446 2.19 13.19 17.85
CA ALA A 446 1.73 13.60 16.53
C ALA A 446 0.87 14.88 16.59
N THR A 447 0.01 15.03 17.63
CA THR A 447 -0.73 16.26 17.88
C THR A 447 0.19 17.42 18.23
N GLY A 448 1.28 17.14 18.95
CA GLY A 448 2.34 18.14 19.20
C GLY A 448 2.95 18.65 17.89
N PHE A 449 3.28 17.75 16.96
CA PHE A 449 3.76 18.12 15.64
C PHE A 449 2.74 18.98 14.87
N TYR A 450 1.45 18.58 14.90
CA TYR A 450 0.35 19.35 14.31
C TYR A 450 0.27 20.77 14.87
N ARG A 451 0.39 20.94 16.21
CA ARG A 451 0.28 22.23 16.89
C ARG A 451 1.47 23.13 16.61
N CYS A 452 2.67 22.54 16.56
CA CYS A 452 3.90 23.28 16.34
C CYS A 452 4.10 23.73 14.89
N GLY A 453 3.71 22.92 13.92
CA GLY A 453 3.88 23.24 12.51
C GLY A 453 5.33 23.56 12.15
N ASN A 454 5.54 24.63 11.40
CA ASN A 454 6.88 25.07 11.00
C ASN A 454 7.74 25.63 12.16
N GLN A 455 7.12 25.89 13.32
CA GLN A 455 7.84 26.34 14.53
C GLN A 455 8.37 25.18 15.38
N LEU A 456 8.18 23.94 14.94
CA LEU A 456 8.69 22.75 15.64
C LEU A 456 10.21 22.81 15.76
N SER A 457 10.71 22.70 16.97
CA SER A 457 12.14 22.64 17.27
C SER A 457 12.58 21.22 17.60
N ASN A 458 13.83 20.90 17.32
CA ASN A 458 14.43 19.60 17.62
C ASN A 458 14.91 19.45 19.09
N GLN A 459 14.46 20.34 19.97
CA GLN A 459 14.83 20.34 21.40
C GLN A 459 13.95 19.41 22.22
#